data_e73e139d2990dda12af4bd4dff1f49a1
#
_entry.id   e73e139d2990dda12af4bd4dff1f49a1
#
_cell.length_a   1.000
_cell.length_b   1.000
_cell.length_c   1.000
_cell.angle_alpha   90.00
_cell.angle_beta   90.00
_cell.angle_gamma   90.00
#
_symmetry.space_group_name_H-M   'P 1'
#
loop_
_entity.id
_entity.type
_entity.pdbx_description
1 polymer ?
#
loop_
_entity_poly.entity_id
_entity_poly.type
_entity_poly.pdbx_seq_one_letter_code
_entity_poly.pdbx_strand_id
1 'polypeptide(L)'
;LVDREARLGGILKQCVHNGFGLHRFGVELTGPEYAAREAAGLELAPEAAGAQGGPPHGGEPSALCGGDATGACGEALRDAVERGQGAAPAASGAVTVLTGASVMNVNAHAGDGGAHVVSAVSEQGAYQVEARAVVLATGSRERGLGALNVAGSRPSGVHSAGSAQNFMNLQGCLPGRRVVVLGSGDIGLIMARRMTFMGAEVKGCVELMPFSAGLKRNIVQCLDDYGIPLKLSHTVIDIQGKERVTGITLAKVDENRKPIPGTEEYYSCDTLLLSVGLIPENELTKGIGASMNRVTQGPNVNDQL
;
A
#
# COMPACT_ATOMS: atom_id res chain seq x y z
N LEU A 1 -8.71 -12.95 -12.16
CA LEU A 1 -7.85 -12.05 -11.40
C LEU A 1 -8.51 -10.68 -11.32
N VAL A 2 -8.65 -10.14 -10.10
CA VAL A 2 -9.21 -8.79 -9.87
C VAL A 2 -8.12 -7.92 -9.26
N ASP A 3 -7.85 -6.75 -9.85
CA ASP A 3 -6.88 -5.77 -9.35
C ASP A 3 -7.51 -4.37 -9.34
N ARG A 4 -7.37 -3.65 -8.24
CA ARG A 4 -7.88 -2.27 -8.11
C ARG A 4 -7.12 -1.26 -8.96
N GLU A 5 -5.88 -1.57 -9.32
CA GLU A 5 -5.05 -0.73 -10.17
C GLU A 5 -5.45 -0.90 -11.65
N ALA A 6 -5.24 0.14 -12.44
CA ALA A 6 -5.51 0.10 -13.89
C ALA A 6 -4.56 -0.82 -14.66
N ARG A 7 -3.45 -1.26 -14.04
CA ARG A 7 -2.45 -2.14 -14.63
C ARG A 7 -1.95 -3.12 -13.59
N LEU A 8 -1.74 -4.36 -13.97
CA LEU A 8 -1.14 -5.41 -13.13
C LEU A 8 0.25 -5.01 -12.62
N GLY A 9 0.67 -5.64 -11.52
CA GLY A 9 1.99 -5.45 -10.91
C GLY A 9 1.97 -4.75 -9.55
N GLY A 10 0.85 -4.13 -9.16
CA GLY A 10 0.65 -3.55 -7.83
C GLY A 10 1.81 -2.67 -7.38
N ILE A 11 2.27 -2.85 -6.15
CA ILE A 11 3.38 -2.10 -5.53
C ILE A 11 4.71 -2.25 -6.28
N LEU A 12 4.92 -3.35 -7.01
CA LEU A 12 6.16 -3.58 -7.76
C LEU A 12 6.42 -2.50 -8.80
N LYS A 13 5.39 -1.89 -9.38
CA LYS A 13 5.52 -0.82 -10.38
C LYS A 13 6.34 0.38 -9.90
N GLN A 14 6.27 0.69 -8.62
CA GLN A 14 7.03 1.80 -8.03
C GLN A 14 8.39 1.37 -7.44
N CYS A 15 8.66 0.07 -7.33
CA CYS A 15 9.91 -0.47 -6.78
C CYS A 15 11.01 -0.51 -7.87
N VAL A 16 11.49 0.65 -8.31
CA VAL A 16 12.50 0.76 -9.38
C VAL A 16 13.94 0.44 -8.93
N HIS A 17 14.10 -0.20 -7.79
CA HIS A 17 15.37 -0.71 -7.28
C HIS A 17 15.51 -2.20 -7.56
N ASN A 18 16.74 -2.70 -7.59
CA ASN A 18 17.05 -4.11 -7.72
C ASN A 18 16.68 -4.91 -6.47
N GLY A 19 16.66 -6.24 -6.59
CA GLY A 19 16.42 -7.17 -5.50
C GLY A 19 15.28 -8.15 -5.74
N PHE A 20 14.68 -8.12 -6.93
CA PHE A 20 13.61 -9.03 -7.34
C PHE A 20 14.13 -10.09 -8.34
N GLY A 21 13.43 -11.20 -8.47
CA GLY A 21 13.60 -12.18 -9.54
C GLY A 21 14.70 -13.22 -9.33
N LEU A 22 15.65 -13.03 -8.41
CA LEU A 22 16.80 -13.90 -8.27
C LEU A 22 16.40 -15.37 -8.01
N HIS A 23 15.46 -15.61 -7.09
CA HIS A 23 14.97 -16.96 -6.80
C HIS A 23 14.05 -17.52 -7.89
N ARG A 24 13.26 -16.65 -8.53
CA ARG A 24 12.24 -17.06 -9.50
C ARG A 24 12.79 -17.22 -10.91
N PHE A 25 13.67 -16.31 -11.34
CA PHE A 25 14.17 -16.22 -12.70
C PHE A 25 15.70 -16.42 -12.82
N GLY A 26 16.42 -16.56 -11.71
CA GLY A 26 17.88 -16.67 -11.70
C GLY A 26 18.62 -15.38 -12.07
N VAL A 27 17.90 -14.25 -12.19
CA VAL A 27 18.45 -12.93 -12.52
C VAL A 27 17.91 -11.88 -11.59
N GLU A 28 18.74 -10.86 -11.33
CA GLU A 28 18.32 -9.71 -10.52
C GLU A 28 17.55 -8.71 -11.40
N LEU A 29 16.36 -8.36 -10.97
CA LEU A 29 15.43 -7.49 -11.68
C LEU A 29 14.99 -6.33 -10.78
N THR A 30 14.50 -5.27 -11.41
CA THR A 30 13.68 -4.27 -10.73
C THR A 30 12.24 -4.77 -10.54
N GLY A 31 11.46 -4.13 -9.67
CA GLY A 31 10.06 -4.49 -9.46
C GLY A 31 9.22 -4.45 -10.73
N PRO A 32 9.29 -3.37 -11.56
CA PRO A 32 8.58 -3.33 -12.85
C PRO A 32 8.96 -4.46 -13.81
N GLU A 33 10.23 -4.80 -13.93
CA GLU A 33 10.70 -5.90 -14.79
C GLU A 33 10.19 -7.25 -14.30
N TYR A 34 10.22 -7.47 -12.98
CA TYR A 34 9.66 -8.68 -12.37
C TYR A 34 8.15 -8.80 -12.66
N ALA A 35 7.39 -7.73 -12.40
CA ALA A 35 5.96 -7.71 -12.65
C ALA A 35 5.62 -7.94 -14.13
N ALA A 36 6.38 -7.35 -15.05
CA ALA A 36 6.18 -7.54 -16.48
C ALA A 36 6.44 -8.99 -16.92
N ARG A 37 7.47 -9.63 -16.38
CA ARG A 37 7.77 -11.05 -16.68
C ARG A 37 6.69 -11.99 -16.16
N GLU A 38 6.18 -11.77 -14.96
CA GLU A 38 5.08 -12.59 -14.42
C GLU A 38 3.79 -12.36 -15.21
N ALA A 39 3.47 -11.11 -15.58
CA ALA A 39 2.29 -10.82 -16.38
C ALA A 39 2.35 -11.40 -17.80
N ALA A 40 3.53 -11.43 -18.42
CA ALA A 40 3.73 -12.03 -19.75
C ALA A 40 3.50 -13.54 -19.78
N GLY A 41 3.62 -14.22 -18.62
CA GLY A 41 3.32 -15.65 -18.48
C GLY A 41 1.82 -15.97 -18.34
N LEU A 42 0.93 -14.96 -18.30
CA LEU A 42 -0.50 -15.19 -18.21
C LEU A 42 -1.09 -15.44 -19.61
N GLU A 43 -1.73 -16.60 -19.81
CA GLU A 43 -2.57 -16.85 -20.97
C GLU A 43 -3.90 -16.11 -20.79
N LEU A 44 -3.97 -14.86 -21.26
CA LEU A 44 -5.18 -14.04 -21.14
C LEU A 44 -6.27 -14.59 -22.05
N ALA A 45 -7.50 -14.65 -21.52
CA ALA A 45 -8.69 -14.85 -22.34
C ALA A 45 -8.79 -13.68 -23.33
N PRO A 46 -9.18 -13.92 -24.60
CA PRO A 46 -9.47 -12.82 -25.51
C PRO A 46 -10.49 -11.89 -24.87
N GLU A 47 -10.24 -10.58 -24.90
CA GLU A 47 -11.16 -9.57 -24.38
C GLU A 47 -12.54 -9.86 -24.95
N ALA A 48 -13.55 -9.96 -24.07
CA ALA A 48 -14.94 -10.00 -24.50
C ALA A 48 -15.24 -8.63 -25.15
N ALA A 49 -15.03 -8.54 -26.45
CA ALA A 49 -15.37 -7.37 -27.24
C ALA A 49 -16.87 -7.15 -27.14
N GLY A 50 -17.28 -6.12 -26.42
CA GLY A 50 -18.65 -5.65 -26.50
C GLY A 50 -19.38 -5.35 -25.21
N ALA A 51 -18.83 -4.53 -24.33
CA ALA A 51 -19.69 -3.67 -23.53
C ALA A 51 -19.77 -2.32 -24.26
N GLN A 52 -20.70 -2.20 -25.21
CA GLN A 52 -21.06 -0.91 -25.79
C GLN A 52 -21.74 -0.10 -24.69
N GLY A 53 -20.99 0.81 -24.09
CA GLY A 53 -21.53 1.83 -23.20
C GLY A 53 -22.51 2.71 -23.98
N GLY A 54 -23.76 2.70 -23.55
CA GLY A 54 -24.72 3.73 -23.96
C GLY A 54 -24.23 5.10 -23.50
N PRO A 55 -24.64 6.21 -24.17
CA PRO A 55 -24.16 7.55 -23.86
C PRO A 55 -24.51 7.94 -22.41
N PRO A 56 -23.63 8.69 -21.72
CA PRO A 56 -23.90 9.14 -20.36
C PRO A 56 -25.06 10.15 -20.38
N HIS A 57 -26.14 9.81 -19.71
CA HIS A 57 -27.16 10.79 -19.36
C HIS A 57 -26.55 11.76 -18.35
N GLY A 58 -26.44 13.03 -18.77
CA GLY A 58 -26.04 14.13 -17.93
C GLY A 58 -27.05 14.32 -16.78
N GLY A 59 -26.57 14.10 -15.56
CA GLY A 59 -27.21 14.46 -14.32
C GLY A 59 -26.19 15.17 -13.45
N GLU A 60 -26.49 16.39 -13.05
CA GLU A 60 -25.67 17.20 -12.15
C GLU A 60 -25.40 16.51 -10.83
N PRO A 61 -24.22 16.72 -10.19
CA PRO A 61 -23.92 16.14 -8.89
C PRO A 61 -24.68 16.86 -7.79
N SER A 62 -25.73 16.25 -7.26
CA SER A 62 -26.33 16.70 -6.01
C SER A 62 -25.53 16.21 -4.83
N ALA A 63 -25.05 17.15 -4.03
CA ALA A 63 -24.48 16.92 -2.71
C ALA A 63 -25.50 16.26 -1.79
N LEU A 64 -25.18 15.09 -1.25
CA LEU A 64 -25.78 14.56 -0.03
C LEU A 64 -24.88 13.49 0.59
N CYS A 65 -24.11 13.90 1.58
CA CYS A 65 -23.55 12.99 2.59
C CYS A 65 -24.13 13.39 3.94
N GLY A 66 -25.04 12.57 4.43
CA GLY A 66 -25.54 12.69 5.80
C GLY A 66 -26.66 11.68 6.03
N GLY A 67 -26.36 10.56 6.66
CA GLY A 67 -27.37 9.63 7.15
C GLY A 67 -27.02 8.15 6.89
N ASP A 68 -27.00 7.38 7.95
CA ASP A 68 -26.93 5.90 8.11
C ASP A 68 -26.58 5.04 6.87
N ALA A 69 -25.31 4.63 6.83
CA ALA A 69 -24.69 3.96 5.68
C ALA A 69 -24.98 2.44 5.55
N THR A 70 -25.89 1.85 6.33
CA THR A 70 -26.08 0.38 6.34
C THR A 70 -27.24 -0.13 5.51
N GLY A 71 -28.20 0.71 5.12
CA GLY A 71 -29.37 0.29 4.35
C GLY A 71 -29.28 0.59 2.85
N ALA A 72 -28.98 1.82 2.48
CA ALA A 72 -29.07 2.30 1.10
C ALA A 72 -27.97 1.78 0.16
N CYS A 73 -26.78 1.49 0.68
CA CYS A 73 -25.68 0.95 -0.13
C CYS A 73 -25.94 -0.51 -0.57
N GLY A 74 -26.60 -1.30 0.28
CA GLY A 74 -26.96 -2.69 0.00
C GLY A 74 -28.01 -2.83 -1.11
N GLU A 75 -29.00 -1.93 -1.15
CA GLU A 75 -30.04 -1.97 -2.18
C GLU A 75 -29.55 -1.46 -3.54
N ALA A 76 -28.77 -0.37 -3.55
CA ALA A 76 -28.14 0.14 -4.76
C ALA A 76 -27.17 -0.88 -5.39
N LEU A 77 -26.48 -1.67 -4.56
CA LEU A 77 -25.61 -2.74 -5.05
C LEU A 77 -26.42 -3.90 -5.66
N ARG A 78 -27.55 -4.28 -5.06
CA ARG A 78 -28.44 -5.31 -5.60
C ARG A 78 -29.04 -4.90 -6.94
N ASP A 79 -29.53 -3.69 -7.04
CA ASP A 79 -30.10 -3.13 -8.28
C ASP A 79 -29.06 -2.99 -9.42
N ALA A 80 -27.79 -2.75 -9.09
CA ALA A 80 -26.71 -2.71 -10.07
C ALA A 80 -26.32 -4.12 -10.55
N VAL A 81 -26.41 -5.12 -9.66
CA VAL A 81 -26.11 -6.53 -9.94
C VAL A 81 -27.18 -7.15 -10.85
N GLU A 82 -28.45 -6.84 -10.64
CA GLU A 82 -29.55 -7.34 -11.50
C GLU A 82 -29.48 -6.80 -12.94
N ARG A 83 -28.76 -5.68 -13.16
CA ARG A 83 -28.53 -5.07 -14.48
C ARG A 83 -27.19 -5.43 -15.12
N GLY A 84 -26.27 -6.06 -14.37
CA GLY A 84 -24.96 -6.47 -14.87
C GLY A 84 -24.99 -7.80 -15.59
N GLN A 85 -24.76 -7.81 -16.89
CA GLN A 85 -24.59 -9.05 -17.66
C GLN A 85 -23.33 -9.77 -17.17
N GLY A 86 -23.48 -10.98 -16.68
CA GLY A 86 -22.40 -11.84 -16.25
C GLY A 86 -21.37 -12.03 -17.37
N ALA A 87 -20.09 -11.94 -17.02
CA ALA A 87 -19.01 -12.31 -17.93
C ALA A 87 -19.18 -13.77 -18.35
N ALA A 88 -19.13 -14.03 -19.66
CA ALA A 88 -19.18 -15.40 -20.19
C ALA A 88 -18.04 -16.24 -19.59
N PRO A 89 -18.25 -17.52 -19.30
CA PRO A 89 -17.19 -18.38 -18.76
C PRO A 89 -16.01 -18.44 -19.75
N ALA A 90 -14.83 -18.14 -19.26
CA ALA A 90 -13.59 -18.27 -20.03
C ALA A 90 -13.38 -19.73 -20.44
N ALA A 91 -12.81 -19.94 -21.62
CA ALA A 91 -12.39 -21.27 -22.07
C ALA A 91 -11.42 -21.87 -21.03
N SER A 92 -11.46 -23.20 -20.86
CA SER A 92 -10.63 -23.91 -19.88
C SER A 92 -9.14 -23.55 -20.08
N GLY A 93 -8.52 -22.94 -19.05
CA GLY A 93 -7.11 -22.55 -19.04
C GLY A 93 -6.84 -21.06 -19.26
N ALA A 94 -7.81 -20.25 -19.72
CA ALA A 94 -7.62 -18.81 -19.94
C ALA A 94 -7.85 -18.01 -18.66
N VAL A 95 -7.04 -16.95 -18.46
CA VAL A 95 -7.15 -16.03 -17.31
C VAL A 95 -7.95 -14.79 -17.72
N THR A 96 -9.06 -14.55 -17.02
CA THR A 96 -9.78 -13.27 -17.12
C THR A 96 -9.21 -12.28 -16.10
N VAL A 97 -8.92 -11.07 -16.54
CA VAL A 97 -8.35 -10.00 -15.70
C VAL A 97 -9.33 -8.84 -15.65
N LEU A 98 -9.70 -8.43 -14.44
CA LEU A 98 -10.47 -7.21 -14.15
C LEU A 98 -9.55 -6.22 -13.47
N THR A 99 -9.12 -5.20 -14.18
CA THR A 99 -8.34 -4.07 -13.64
C THR A 99 -9.24 -2.88 -13.32
N GLY A 100 -8.77 -1.96 -12.47
CA GLY A 100 -9.59 -0.84 -12.01
C GLY A 100 -10.81 -1.28 -11.19
N ALA A 101 -10.81 -2.50 -10.66
CA ALA A 101 -11.92 -3.11 -9.95
C ALA A 101 -11.54 -3.42 -8.49
N SER A 102 -12.31 -2.89 -7.55
CA SER A 102 -12.12 -3.11 -6.12
C SER A 102 -13.06 -4.20 -5.61
N VAL A 103 -12.52 -5.23 -4.99
CA VAL A 103 -13.32 -6.24 -4.30
C VAL A 103 -13.87 -5.62 -3.01
N MET A 104 -15.20 -5.62 -2.89
CA MET A 104 -15.91 -5.06 -1.75
C MET A 104 -16.24 -6.11 -0.70
N ASN A 105 -16.52 -7.33 -1.13
CA ASN A 105 -16.93 -8.40 -0.24
C ASN A 105 -16.65 -9.78 -0.85
N VAL A 106 -16.48 -10.77 0.02
CA VAL A 106 -16.44 -12.18 -0.31
C VAL A 106 -17.45 -12.89 0.60
N ASN A 107 -18.50 -13.46 0.01
CA ASN A 107 -19.47 -14.29 0.71
C ASN A 107 -19.07 -15.76 0.55
N ALA A 108 -18.56 -16.35 1.61
CA ALA A 108 -18.15 -17.75 1.60
C ALA A 108 -19.36 -18.67 1.49
N HIS A 109 -19.30 -19.63 0.55
CA HIS A 109 -20.33 -20.64 0.32
C HIS A 109 -21.76 -20.11 0.04
N ALA A 110 -21.88 -18.90 -0.52
CA ALA A 110 -23.18 -18.25 -0.80
C ALA A 110 -23.68 -18.49 -2.23
N GLY A 111 -22.83 -19.01 -3.13
CA GLY A 111 -23.18 -19.35 -4.51
C GLY A 111 -23.68 -20.78 -4.69
N ASP A 112 -24.09 -21.11 -5.90
CA ASP A 112 -24.58 -22.43 -6.27
C ASP A 112 -23.53 -23.53 -6.03
N GLY A 113 -23.97 -24.66 -5.51
CA GLY A 113 -23.08 -25.78 -5.18
C GLY A 113 -22.05 -25.48 -4.09
N GLY A 114 -22.26 -24.44 -3.26
CA GLY A 114 -21.35 -24.02 -2.21
C GLY A 114 -20.17 -23.18 -2.69
N ALA A 115 -20.23 -22.62 -3.88
CA ALA A 115 -19.24 -21.66 -4.40
C ALA A 115 -19.17 -20.40 -3.54
N HIS A 116 -18.05 -19.70 -3.61
CA HIS A 116 -17.89 -18.38 -3.01
C HIS A 116 -18.38 -17.30 -3.97
N VAL A 117 -19.03 -16.26 -3.46
CA VAL A 117 -19.46 -15.11 -4.26
C VAL A 117 -18.57 -13.91 -3.94
N VAL A 118 -17.81 -13.45 -4.92
CA VAL A 118 -16.95 -12.27 -4.84
C VAL A 118 -17.67 -11.09 -5.50
N SER A 119 -17.89 -10.03 -4.74
CA SER A 119 -18.48 -8.79 -5.24
C SER A 119 -17.38 -7.74 -5.45
N ALA A 120 -17.33 -7.14 -6.63
CA ALA A 120 -16.37 -6.11 -6.99
C ALA A 120 -17.07 -4.93 -7.68
N VAL A 121 -16.44 -3.76 -7.62
CA VAL A 121 -16.95 -2.52 -8.23
C VAL A 121 -15.82 -1.85 -9.02
N SER A 122 -16.14 -1.37 -10.21
CA SER A 122 -15.27 -0.56 -11.06
C SER A 122 -16.03 0.65 -11.61
N GLU A 123 -15.37 1.49 -12.41
CA GLU A 123 -16.02 2.59 -13.12
C GLU A 123 -17.07 2.09 -14.12
N GLN A 124 -16.96 0.85 -14.62
CA GLN A 124 -17.91 0.24 -15.56
C GLN A 124 -19.14 -0.35 -14.88
N GLY A 125 -19.10 -0.52 -13.55
CA GLY A 125 -20.24 -1.05 -12.79
C GLY A 125 -19.83 -2.04 -11.70
N ALA A 126 -20.83 -2.79 -11.20
CA ALA A 126 -20.66 -3.82 -10.20
C ALA A 126 -20.59 -5.22 -10.86
N TYR A 127 -19.75 -6.07 -10.26
CA TYR A 127 -19.54 -7.44 -10.71
C TYR A 127 -19.81 -8.41 -9.57
N GLN A 128 -20.41 -9.54 -9.90
CA GLN A 128 -20.40 -10.72 -9.04
C GLN A 128 -19.71 -11.87 -9.77
N VAL A 129 -18.79 -12.51 -9.09
CA VAL A 129 -18.05 -13.65 -9.61
C VAL A 129 -18.22 -14.81 -8.65
N GLU A 130 -18.78 -15.92 -9.16
CA GLU A 130 -18.82 -17.18 -8.44
C GLU A 130 -17.52 -17.94 -8.66
N ALA A 131 -16.92 -18.41 -7.58
CA ALA A 131 -15.64 -19.09 -7.60
C ALA A 131 -15.63 -20.30 -6.64
N ARG A 132 -15.07 -21.42 -7.08
CA ARG A 132 -14.86 -22.60 -6.22
C ARG A 132 -13.77 -22.38 -5.18
N ALA A 133 -12.83 -21.48 -5.45
CA ALA A 133 -11.76 -21.08 -4.53
C ALA A 133 -11.44 -19.61 -4.75
N VAL A 134 -11.06 -18.92 -3.67
CA VAL A 134 -10.65 -17.51 -3.69
C VAL A 134 -9.27 -17.39 -3.06
N VAL A 135 -8.31 -16.83 -3.80
CA VAL A 135 -6.98 -16.50 -3.28
C VAL A 135 -6.94 -15.02 -2.95
N LEU A 136 -6.75 -14.67 -1.68
CA LEU A 136 -6.61 -13.31 -1.21
C LEU A 136 -5.13 -12.92 -1.22
N ALA A 137 -4.75 -12.02 -2.12
CA ALA A 137 -3.40 -11.47 -2.25
C ALA A 137 -3.44 -9.94 -2.11
N THR A 138 -4.12 -9.47 -1.06
CA THR A 138 -4.47 -8.07 -0.83
C THR A 138 -3.30 -7.20 -0.39
N GLY A 139 -2.18 -7.80 0.00
CA GLY A 139 -0.98 -7.09 0.42
C GLY A 139 -1.12 -6.39 1.76
N SER A 140 -0.45 -5.25 1.89
CA SER A 140 -0.44 -4.45 3.10
C SER A 140 -0.31 -2.96 2.78
N ARG A 141 -0.79 -2.11 3.68
CA ARG A 141 -0.58 -0.66 3.65
C ARG A 141 0.47 -0.24 4.66
N GLU A 142 1.14 0.85 4.39
CA GLU A 142 2.09 1.42 5.34
C GLU A 142 1.38 2.06 6.53
N ARG A 143 2.03 1.97 7.68
CA ARG A 143 1.55 2.63 8.90
C ARG A 143 1.75 4.14 8.78
N GLY A 144 0.65 4.88 8.75
CA GLY A 144 0.65 6.34 8.67
C GLY A 144 0.79 7.02 10.03
N LEU A 145 0.85 8.36 10.01
CA LEU A 145 0.99 9.19 11.21
C LEU A 145 -0.12 8.96 12.25
N GLY A 146 -1.35 8.65 11.81
CA GLY A 146 -2.46 8.35 12.72
C GLY A 146 -2.26 7.10 13.59
N ALA A 147 -1.38 6.19 13.17
CA ALA A 147 -1.01 5.00 13.96
C ALA A 147 0.17 5.24 14.91
N LEU A 148 0.76 6.44 14.88
CA LEU A 148 1.84 6.88 15.76
C LEU A 148 1.30 7.91 16.73
N ASN A 149 1.57 7.73 18.01
CA ASN A 149 1.20 8.68 19.06
C ASN A 149 2.22 9.85 19.10
N VAL A 150 2.38 10.54 17.97
CA VAL A 150 3.26 11.70 17.88
C VAL A 150 2.44 12.97 18.13
N ALA A 151 2.89 13.79 19.06
CA ALA A 151 2.30 15.10 19.34
C ALA A 151 2.58 16.10 18.21
N GLY A 152 1.96 17.28 18.30
CA GLY A 152 2.16 18.37 17.37
C GLY A 152 1.05 18.50 16.32
N SER A 153 1.33 19.34 15.34
CA SER A 153 0.39 19.66 14.26
C SER A 153 0.33 18.56 13.19
N ARG A 154 -0.65 18.69 12.29
CA ARG A 154 -0.84 17.76 11.15
C ARG A 154 -0.68 18.52 9.81
N PRO A 155 0.48 19.13 9.55
CA PRO A 155 0.72 19.86 8.32
C PRO A 155 0.94 18.92 7.15
N SER A 156 0.91 19.43 5.92
CA SER A 156 1.43 18.69 4.76
C SER A 156 2.94 18.44 4.89
N GLY A 157 3.47 17.47 4.12
CA GLY A 157 4.90 17.09 4.16
C GLY A 157 5.21 15.90 5.06
N VAL A 158 4.20 15.29 5.68
CA VAL A 158 4.36 13.97 6.32
C VAL A 158 3.81 12.92 5.37
N HIS A 159 4.67 12.01 4.91
CA HIS A 159 4.32 10.95 3.95
C HIS A 159 4.81 9.61 4.44
N SER A 160 4.15 8.52 4.07
CA SER A 160 4.77 7.22 4.15
C SER A 160 5.89 7.08 3.12
N ALA A 161 6.87 6.23 3.38
CA ALA A 161 8.00 6.05 2.47
C ALA A 161 7.54 5.52 1.09
N GLY A 162 6.55 4.62 1.05
CA GLY A 162 5.97 4.12 -0.20
C GLY A 162 5.14 5.15 -0.94
N SER A 163 4.43 6.05 -0.24
CA SER A 163 3.76 7.17 -0.92
C SER A 163 4.78 8.12 -1.57
N ALA A 164 5.88 8.41 -0.88
CA ALA A 164 6.97 9.19 -1.44
C ALA A 164 7.62 8.48 -2.64
N GLN A 165 7.77 7.15 -2.55
CA GLN A 165 8.27 6.33 -3.65
C GLN A 165 7.36 6.42 -4.89
N ASN A 166 6.05 6.39 -4.70
CA ASN A 166 5.08 6.57 -5.78
C ASN A 166 5.23 7.94 -6.44
N PHE A 167 5.24 9.04 -5.65
CA PHE A 167 5.43 10.39 -6.18
C PHE A 167 6.70 10.51 -7.02
N MET A 168 7.80 9.95 -6.55
CA MET A 168 9.10 10.09 -7.21
C MET A 168 9.24 9.18 -8.43
N ASN A 169 8.84 7.92 -8.30
CA ASN A 169 9.12 6.90 -9.32
C ASN A 169 8.06 6.82 -10.42
N LEU A 170 6.80 7.13 -10.10
CA LEU A 170 5.72 7.09 -11.08
C LEU A 170 5.26 8.47 -11.55
N GLN A 171 5.40 9.50 -10.71
CA GLN A 171 4.90 10.84 -11.02
C GLN A 171 6.02 11.87 -11.27
N GLY A 172 7.29 11.51 -11.00
CA GLY A 172 8.43 12.41 -11.18
C GLY A 172 8.47 13.60 -10.22
N CYS A 173 7.70 13.54 -9.12
CA CYS A 173 7.56 14.64 -8.16
C CYS A 173 8.41 14.40 -6.90
N LEU A 174 9.20 15.40 -6.52
CA LEU A 174 9.95 15.37 -5.26
C LEU A 174 9.05 15.88 -4.12
N PRO A 175 8.72 15.06 -3.08
CA PRO A 175 7.79 15.44 -2.03
C PRO A 175 8.33 16.53 -1.09
N GLY A 176 9.63 16.74 -1.05
CA GLY A 176 10.28 17.82 -0.29
C GLY A 176 11.79 17.84 -0.45
N ARG A 177 12.44 18.85 0.12
CA ARG A 177 13.87 19.12 -0.11
C ARG A 177 14.75 18.88 1.12
N ARG A 178 14.21 19.02 2.33
CA ARG A 178 14.92 18.77 3.60
C ARG A 178 14.16 17.69 4.35
N VAL A 179 14.70 16.48 4.34
CA VAL A 179 13.97 15.27 4.69
C VAL A 179 14.58 14.62 5.93
N VAL A 180 13.70 14.18 6.82
CA VAL A 180 14.04 13.21 7.86
C VAL A 180 13.24 11.94 7.60
N VAL A 181 13.87 10.78 7.75
CA VAL A 181 13.21 9.47 7.61
C VAL A 181 13.05 8.86 9.01
N LEU A 182 11.84 8.54 9.41
CA LEU A 182 11.55 7.80 10.63
C LEU A 182 11.35 6.33 10.31
N GLY A 183 12.20 5.49 10.85
CA GLY A 183 12.29 4.05 10.61
C GLY A 183 13.43 3.69 9.65
N SER A 184 14.18 2.66 9.99
CA SER A 184 15.35 2.17 9.25
C SER A 184 15.10 0.82 8.58
N GLY A 185 13.84 0.49 8.26
CA GLY A 185 13.53 -0.63 7.37
C GLY A 185 14.00 -0.38 5.94
N ASP A 186 14.10 -1.42 5.12
CA ASP A 186 14.67 -1.33 3.76
C ASP A 186 14.02 -0.25 2.90
N ILE A 187 12.70 -0.07 2.97
CA ILE A 187 12.00 0.96 2.20
C ILE A 187 12.49 2.37 2.62
N GLY A 188 12.63 2.62 3.93
CA GLY A 188 13.12 3.89 4.46
C GLY A 188 14.56 4.19 3.99
N LEU A 189 15.44 3.18 4.05
CA LEU A 189 16.83 3.30 3.60
C LEU A 189 16.93 3.58 2.10
N ILE A 190 16.20 2.80 1.29
CA ILE A 190 16.13 2.97 -0.17
C ILE A 190 15.62 4.37 -0.53
N MET A 191 14.60 4.84 0.20
CA MET A 191 14.04 6.17 -0.03
C MET A 191 14.98 7.28 0.39
N ALA A 192 15.74 7.13 1.48
CA ALA A 192 16.78 8.09 1.85
C ALA A 192 17.77 8.31 0.70
N ARG A 193 18.32 7.23 0.13
CA ARG A 193 19.19 7.30 -1.06
C ARG A 193 18.46 7.91 -2.26
N ARG A 194 17.24 7.47 -2.54
CA ARG A 194 16.47 7.95 -3.70
C ARG A 194 16.18 9.45 -3.64
N MET A 195 15.83 9.96 -2.46
CA MET A 195 15.62 11.39 -2.21
C MET A 195 16.90 12.18 -2.48
N THR A 196 18.04 11.67 -2.00
CA THR A 196 19.37 12.27 -2.25
C THR A 196 19.68 12.35 -3.74
N PHE A 197 19.42 11.30 -4.52
CA PHE A 197 19.59 11.30 -5.99
C PHE A 197 18.75 12.34 -6.71
N MET A 198 17.57 12.65 -6.18
CA MET A 198 16.71 13.70 -6.74
C MET A 198 17.02 15.11 -6.21
N GLY A 199 18.11 15.27 -5.47
CA GLY A 199 18.61 16.56 -5.00
C GLY A 199 17.98 17.02 -3.68
N ALA A 200 17.37 16.15 -2.88
CA ALA A 200 16.97 16.47 -1.52
C ALA A 200 18.14 16.30 -0.56
N GLU A 201 18.16 17.11 0.49
CA GLU A 201 19.05 16.95 1.63
C GLU A 201 18.36 16.03 2.66
N VAL A 202 18.87 14.80 2.80
CA VAL A 202 18.39 13.88 3.83
C VAL A 202 19.19 14.12 5.12
N LYS A 203 18.53 14.71 6.12
CA LYS A 203 19.13 15.07 7.41
C LYS A 203 19.51 13.86 8.26
N GLY A 204 18.85 12.72 8.04
CA GLY A 204 19.14 11.47 8.71
C GLY A 204 17.97 10.50 8.69
N CYS A 205 18.29 9.25 9.04
CA CYS A 205 17.35 8.22 9.40
C CYS A 205 17.31 8.06 10.91
N VAL A 206 16.10 7.94 11.46
CA VAL A 206 15.85 7.83 12.90
C VAL A 206 15.20 6.48 13.17
N GLU A 207 15.75 5.72 14.08
CA GLU A 207 15.28 4.38 14.42
C GLU A 207 14.97 4.26 15.91
N LEU A 208 13.79 3.76 16.21
CA LEU A 208 13.32 3.54 17.57
C LEU A 208 14.13 2.46 18.30
N MET A 209 14.55 1.43 17.58
CA MET A 209 15.32 0.32 18.13
C MET A 209 16.81 0.66 18.24
N PRO A 210 17.58 -0.05 19.09
CA PRO A 210 19.03 0.11 19.18
C PRO A 210 19.78 -0.53 17.99
N PHE A 211 19.07 -0.98 16.98
CA PHE A 211 19.60 -1.57 15.75
C PHE A 211 18.68 -1.24 14.57
N SER A 212 19.24 -1.24 13.35
CA SER A 212 18.45 -1.10 12.14
C SER A 212 17.73 -2.40 11.79
N ALA A 213 16.48 -2.28 11.34
CA ALA A 213 15.69 -3.40 10.82
C ALA A 213 15.98 -3.72 9.34
N GLY A 214 16.68 -2.84 8.62
CA GLY A 214 17.04 -3.02 7.22
C GLY A 214 18.23 -3.95 7.02
N LEU A 215 18.37 -4.46 5.81
CA LEU A 215 19.52 -5.29 5.42
C LEU A 215 20.83 -4.50 5.51
N LYS A 216 21.89 -5.14 6.01
CA LYS A 216 23.20 -4.51 6.18
C LYS A 216 23.71 -3.85 4.88
N ARG A 217 23.50 -4.49 3.73
CA ARG A 217 23.87 -3.91 2.42
C ARG A 217 23.15 -2.58 2.16
N ASN A 218 21.88 -2.46 2.57
CA ASN A 218 21.10 -1.23 2.37
C ASN A 218 21.55 -0.13 3.33
N ILE A 219 22.01 -0.47 4.53
CA ILE A 219 22.63 0.53 5.43
C ILE A 219 23.85 1.13 4.74
N VAL A 220 24.76 0.31 4.24
CA VAL A 220 25.97 0.78 3.55
C VAL A 220 25.60 1.57 2.29
N GLN A 221 24.87 0.95 1.36
CA GLN A 221 24.57 1.52 0.04
C GLN A 221 23.59 2.70 0.05
N CYS A 222 22.82 2.86 1.10
CA CYS A 222 21.79 3.91 1.16
C CYS A 222 22.10 5.02 2.18
N LEU A 223 22.91 4.75 3.18
CA LEU A 223 23.27 5.73 4.20
C LEU A 223 24.77 6.04 4.20
N ASP A 224 25.62 5.03 4.42
CA ASP A 224 27.06 5.25 4.62
C ASP A 224 27.71 5.87 3.36
N ASP A 225 27.42 5.35 2.17
CA ASP A 225 27.93 5.85 0.88
C ASP A 225 27.52 7.31 0.60
N TYR A 226 26.49 7.81 1.25
CA TYR A 226 25.96 9.18 1.08
C TYR A 226 26.14 10.07 2.31
N GLY A 227 26.81 9.56 3.35
CA GLY A 227 27.02 10.31 4.59
C GLY A 227 25.73 10.65 5.34
N ILE A 228 24.66 9.86 5.16
CA ILE A 228 23.37 10.07 5.83
C ILE A 228 23.43 9.46 7.22
N PRO A 229 23.30 10.24 8.31
CA PRO A 229 23.41 9.71 9.66
C PRO A 229 22.24 8.80 10.03
N LEU A 230 22.53 7.70 10.74
CA LEU A 230 21.56 6.81 11.36
C LEU A 230 21.53 7.04 12.86
N LYS A 231 20.42 7.53 13.39
CA LYS A 231 20.19 7.71 14.83
C LYS A 231 19.37 6.57 15.40
N LEU A 232 20.02 5.66 16.10
CA LEU A 232 19.39 4.54 16.80
C LEU A 232 18.88 4.96 18.17
N SER A 233 17.87 4.25 18.69
CA SER A 233 17.23 4.53 19.99
C SER A 233 16.68 5.96 20.08
N HIS A 234 16.09 6.47 18.98
CA HIS A 234 15.45 7.78 18.91
C HIS A 234 14.08 7.69 18.26
N THR A 235 13.23 8.63 18.56
CA THR A 235 11.91 8.77 17.92
C THR A 235 11.54 10.22 17.73
N VAL A 236 10.57 10.50 16.86
CA VAL A 236 9.94 11.81 16.72
C VAL A 236 8.91 11.98 17.82
N ILE A 237 9.03 13.07 18.58
CA ILE A 237 8.12 13.39 19.70
C ILE A 237 7.22 14.57 19.40
N ASP A 238 7.58 15.43 18.43
CA ASP A 238 6.78 16.58 18.03
C ASP A 238 6.98 16.91 16.55
N ILE A 239 5.91 17.38 15.89
CA ILE A 239 5.92 17.83 14.50
C ILE A 239 5.43 19.26 14.46
N GLN A 240 6.24 20.15 13.91
CA GLN A 240 6.01 21.58 13.83
C GLN A 240 5.67 22.00 12.41
N GLY A 241 4.78 22.99 12.31
CA GLY A 241 4.35 23.60 11.07
C GLY A 241 2.83 23.80 11.02
N LYS A 242 2.37 24.71 10.21
CA LYS A 242 0.93 25.00 10.03
C LYS A 242 0.43 24.44 8.69
N GLU A 243 0.92 24.97 7.59
CA GLU A 243 0.57 24.50 6.24
C GLU A 243 1.44 23.31 5.82
N ARG A 244 2.73 23.40 6.12
CA ARG A 244 3.73 22.37 5.84
C ARG A 244 4.65 22.18 7.05
N VAL A 245 5.26 21.00 7.15
CA VAL A 245 6.30 20.71 8.12
C VAL A 245 7.41 21.77 8.03
N THR A 246 7.77 22.39 9.14
CA THR A 246 8.91 23.31 9.25
C THR A 246 10.05 22.70 10.07
N GLY A 247 9.74 21.68 10.84
CA GLY A 247 10.70 20.93 11.63
C GLY A 247 10.04 19.84 12.46
N ILE A 248 10.89 19.02 13.07
CA ILE A 248 10.51 17.97 13.99
C ILE A 248 11.42 18.01 15.21
N THR A 249 10.94 17.51 16.33
CA THR A 249 11.75 17.26 17.51
C THR A 249 11.92 15.77 17.71
N LEU A 250 13.17 15.33 17.82
CA LEU A 250 13.56 13.96 18.18
C LEU A 250 13.85 13.90 19.67
N ALA A 251 13.68 12.72 20.27
CA ALA A 251 14.21 12.41 21.58
C ALA A 251 14.80 11.00 21.59
N LYS A 252 15.82 10.80 22.41
CA LYS A 252 16.34 9.48 22.75
C LYS A 252 15.27 8.70 23.53
N VAL A 253 15.21 7.40 23.34
CA VAL A 253 14.28 6.52 24.07
C VAL A 253 15.01 5.58 25.02
N ASP A 254 14.32 5.24 26.11
CA ASP A 254 14.75 4.23 27.07
C ASP A 254 14.49 2.79 26.56
N GLU A 255 14.81 1.79 27.39
CA GLU A 255 14.60 0.37 27.11
C GLU A 255 13.11 0.02 26.90
N ASN A 256 12.19 0.81 27.47
CA ASN A 256 10.75 0.69 27.29
C ASN A 256 10.24 1.49 26.07
N ARG A 257 11.13 2.06 25.26
CA ARG A 257 10.82 2.88 24.08
C ARG A 257 10.07 4.17 24.43
N LYS A 258 10.26 4.70 25.66
CA LYS A 258 9.71 5.98 26.08
C LYS A 258 10.74 7.08 25.91
N PRO A 259 10.34 8.27 25.41
CA PRO A 259 11.24 9.41 25.28
C PRO A 259 11.86 9.81 26.63
N ILE A 260 13.15 10.06 26.62
CA ILE A 260 13.91 10.52 27.79
C ILE A 260 13.92 12.04 27.81
N PRO A 261 13.31 12.70 28.82
CA PRO A 261 13.33 14.16 28.93
C PRO A 261 14.75 14.74 29.01
N GLY A 262 14.99 15.88 28.36
CA GLY A 262 16.28 16.54 28.29
C GLY A 262 17.18 16.02 27.17
N THR A 263 16.70 15.13 26.31
CA THR A 263 17.44 14.63 25.14
C THR A 263 16.84 15.12 23.82
N GLU A 264 16.00 16.14 23.88
CA GLU A 264 15.29 16.69 22.73
C GLU A 264 16.27 17.37 21.77
N GLU A 265 16.15 17.01 20.48
CA GLU A 265 16.91 17.62 19.39
C GLU A 265 15.96 18.10 18.30
N TYR A 266 16.09 19.36 17.92
CA TYR A 266 15.29 19.95 16.84
C TYR A 266 15.98 19.77 15.48
N TYR A 267 15.19 19.34 14.49
CA TYR A 267 15.61 19.21 13.09
C TYR A 267 14.72 20.07 12.19
N SER A 268 15.31 21.12 11.58
CA SER A 268 14.63 21.88 10.55
C SER A 268 14.51 21.02 9.29
N CYS A 269 13.27 20.71 8.91
CA CYS A 269 12.95 19.93 7.72
C CYS A 269 11.61 20.37 7.15
N ASP A 270 11.34 20.08 5.88
CA ASP A 270 10.08 20.33 5.22
C ASP A 270 9.32 19.02 4.92
N THR A 271 9.94 17.89 5.20
CA THR A 271 9.36 16.57 4.93
C THR A 271 9.82 15.55 5.97
N LEU A 272 8.84 14.81 6.49
CA LEU A 272 9.03 13.63 7.33
C LEU A 272 8.53 12.41 6.59
N LEU A 273 9.41 11.43 6.29
CA LEU A 273 9.05 10.14 5.74
C LEU A 273 8.86 9.11 6.85
N LEU A 274 7.78 8.38 6.80
CA LEU A 274 7.45 7.32 7.76
C LEU A 274 7.71 5.94 7.12
N SER A 275 8.65 5.20 7.70
CA SER A 275 8.94 3.80 7.36
C SER A 275 8.85 2.92 8.61
N VAL A 276 7.69 2.95 9.27
CA VAL A 276 7.45 2.45 10.63
C VAL A 276 6.60 1.18 10.67
N GLY A 277 6.68 0.39 9.63
CA GLY A 277 6.02 -0.90 9.51
C GLY A 277 4.76 -0.86 8.63
N LEU A 278 4.23 -2.06 8.41
CA LEU A 278 3.09 -2.33 7.53
C LEU A 278 1.90 -2.82 8.34
N ILE A 279 0.70 -2.61 7.79
CA ILE A 279 -0.56 -3.14 8.30
C ILE A 279 -1.12 -4.04 7.20
N PRO A 280 -1.30 -5.35 7.45
CA PRO A 280 -1.90 -6.25 6.47
C PRO A 280 -3.33 -5.83 6.11
N GLU A 281 -3.68 -5.91 4.82
CA GLU A 281 -5.04 -5.62 4.30
C GLU A 281 -5.94 -6.85 4.53
N ASN A 282 -6.46 -6.96 5.74
CA ASN A 282 -7.21 -8.13 6.23
C ASN A 282 -8.72 -7.92 6.28
N GLU A 283 -9.24 -6.87 5.72
CA GLU A 283 -10.66 -6.52 5.81
C GLU A 283 -11.53 -7.64 5.20
N LEU A 284 -11.18 -8.12 4.01
CA LEU A 284 -11.89 -9.23 3.36
C LEU A 284 -11.72 -10.55 4.14
N THR A 285 -10.51 -10.82 4.62
CA THR A 285 -10.21 -12.02 5.42
C THR A 285 -11.03 -12.07 6.71
N LYS A 286 -11.17 -10.93 7.39
CA LYS A 286 -12.01 -10.80 8.58
C LYS A 286 -13.49 -10.92 8.23
N GLY A 287 -13.90 -10.36 7.07
CA GLY A 287 -15.29 -10.40 6.58
C GLY A 287 -15.81 -11.81 6.37
N ILE A 288 -14.97 -12.75 5.95
CA ILE A 288 -15.33 -14.17 5.81
C ILE A 288 -15.23 -14.97 7.13
N GLY A 289 -14.92 -14.32 8.26
CA GLY A 289 -14.84 -14.96 9.57
C GLY A 289 -13.56 -15.78 9.81
N ALA A 290 -12.49 -15.54 9.06
CA ALA A 290 -11.22 -16.25 9.25
C ALA A 290 -10.61 -15.95 10.62
N SER A 291 -10.03 -16.98 11.25
CA SER A 291 -9.29 -16.84 12.50
C SER A 291 -8.00 -16.04 12.29
N MET A 292 -7.78 -15.00 13.11
CA MET A 292 -6.65 -14.08 12.98
C MET A 292 -5.58 -14.32 14.04
N ASN A 293 -4.32 -14.32 13.63
CA ASN A 293 -3.17 -14.40 14.53
C ASN A 293 -2.94 -13.05 15.21
N ARG A 294 -2.84 -13.02 16.53
CA ARG A 294 -2.67 -11.79 17.32
C ARG A 294 -1.29 -11.14 17.14
N VAL A 295 -0.27 -11.93 16.83
CA VAL A 295 1.12 -11.45 16.71
C VAL A 295 1.38 -10.92 15.31
N THR A 296 1.09 -11.73 14.28
CA THR A 296 1.33 -11.36 12.87
C THR A 296 0.24 -10.46 12.31
N GLN A 297 -0.93 -10.44 12.96
CA GLN A 297 -2.15 -9.78 12.48
C GLN A 297 -2.66 -10.30 11.12
N GLY A 298 -2.09 -11.39 10.63
CA GLY A 298 -2.55 -12.12 9.46
C GLY A 298 -3.53 -13.23 9.81
N PRO A 299 -4.12 -13.93 8.83
CA PRO A 299 -4.93 -15.11 9.07
C PRO A 299 -4.08 -16.26 9.66
N ASN A 300 -4.72 -17.10 10.46
CA ASN A 300 -4.16 -18.40 10.78
C ASN A 300 -4.35 -19.31 9.56
N VAL A 301 -3.25 -19.81 9.05
CA VAL A 301 -3.22 -20.69 7.87
C VAL A 301 -2.66 -22.06 8.29
N ASN A 302 -3.00 -23.11 7.54
CA ASN A 302 -2.38 -24.43 7.66
C ASN A 302 -1.25 -24.57 6.62
N ASP A 303 -0.63 -25.74 6.53
CA ASP A 303 0.48 -26.05 5.62
C ASP A 303 0.07 -26.04 4.12
N GLN A 304 -1.23 -25.91 3.84
CA GLN A 304 -1.78 -25.84 2.48
C GLN A 304 -2.27 -24.42 2.10
N LEU A 305 -2.06 -23.43 2.96
CA LEU A 305 -2.51 -22.03 2.96
C LEU A 305 -3.91 -21.81 3.52
#